data_decd95ee2fc0287765ec9ac2555288c0
#
_entry.id   decd95ee2fc0287765ec9ac2555288c0
#
_cell.length_a   1.000
_cell.length_b   1.000
_cell.length_c   1.000
_cell.angle_alpha   90.00
_cell.angle_beta   90.00
_cell.angle_gamma   90.00
#
_symmetry.space_group_name_H-M   'P 1'
#
loop_
_entity.id
_entity.type
_entity.pdbx_description
1 polymer ?
#
loop_
_entity_poly.entity_id
_entity_poly.type
_entity_poly.pdbx_seq_one_letter_code
_entity_poly.pdbx_strand_id
1 'polypeptide(L)'
;RGVPMIHLSTPGVAGLIGGSREDSPPAPWGAYEESKAEAESILQSVLPPELLTILRPDFVYGPGDRHKLSLFRQVRRGWFPLVGLGGAKLRPTFAGDVSRAVLASLPGGILGPGLWNIGGPEVVSVAELVRAVAAAEGVRLATIPVPRVIFGIALALGPLAPRQLSRSRLQLFGKDHWVDIARASDAGFHPETGLADGLSRTVSWYKSEGLL
;
A
#
# COMPACT_ATOMS: atom_id res chain seq x y z
N ARG A 1 16.84 -26.42 -16.14
CA ARG A 1 15.36 -26.37 -16.08
C ARG A 1 14.97 -25.03 -15.48
N GLY A 2 14.27 -24.18 -16.25
CA GLY A 2 13.81 -22.88 -15.77
C GLY A 2 12.72 -23.05 -14.70
N VAL A 3 12.94 -22.48 -13.52
CA VAL A 3 11.92 -22.44 -12.46
C VAL A 3 11.21 -21.10 -12.54
N PRO A 4 9.86 -21.06 -12.63
CA PRO A 4 9.11 -19.82 -12.59
C PRO A 4 9.36 -19.06 -11.28
N MET A 5 9.50 -17.74 -11.37
CA MET A 5 9.71 -16.85 -10.23
C MET A 5 8.59 -15.82 -10.13
N ILE A 6 8.05 -15.66 -8.93
CA ILE A 6 7.11 -14.59 -8.60
C ILE A 6 7.82 -13.63 -7.65
N HIS A 7 7.97 -12.36 -8.08
CA HIS A 7 8.60 -11.31 -7.30
C HIS A 7 7.55 -10.33 -6.77
N LEU A 8 7.54 -10.12 -5.44
CA LEU A 8 6.72 -9.09 -4.81
C LEU A 8 7.49 -7.77 -4.78
N SER A 9 7.03 -6.81 -5.57
CA SER A 9 7.55 -5.46 -5.66
C SER A 9 6.63 -4.44 -4.98
N THR A 10 6.64 -3.20 -5.45
CA THR A 10 5.82 -2.09 -4.94
C THR A 10 5.44 -1.14 -6.08
N PRO A 11 4.24 -0.52 -6.05
CA PRO A 11 3.90 0.53 -7.01
C PRO A 11 4.78 1.78 -6.87
N GLY A 12 5.43 1.98 -5.74
CA GLY A 12 6.36 3.08 -5.52
C GLY A 12 7.53 3.12 -6.51
N VAL A 13 7.80 2.03 -7.24
CA VAL A 13 8.73 2.01 -8.39
C VAL A 13 8.32 3.02 -9.47
N ALA A 14 7.02 3.20 -9.71
CA ALA A 14 6.48 4.19 -10.65
C ALA A 14 6.33 5.59 -10.04
N GLY A 15 6.71 5.79 -8.78
CA GLY A 15 6.63 7.07 -8.08
C GLY A 15 5.31 7.29 -7.34
N LEU A 16 5.17 8.50 -6.78
CA LEU A 16 3.96 8.94 -6.05
C LEU A 16 3.00 9.61 -7.04
N ILE A 17 2.33 8.82 -7.85
CA ILE A 17 1.33 9.25 -8.83
C ILE A 17 0.03 8.45 -8.66
N GLY A 18 -1.12 9.14 -8.83
CA GLY A 18 -2.42 8.48 -8.82
C GLY A 18 -2.70 7.80 -10.17
N GLY A 19 -3.18 6.57 -10.13
CA GLY A 19 -3.49 5.80 -11.34
C GLY A 19 -2.26 5.28 -12.07
N SER A 20 -1.16 4.98 -11.35
CA SER A 20 0.02 4.40 -11.97
C SER A 20 -0.31 3.03 -12.59
N ARG A 21 0.16 2.83 -13.81
CA ARG A 21 -0.01 1.60 -14.58
C ARG A 21 1.29 0.82 -14.63
N GLU A 22 1.22 -0.40 -15.15
CA GLU A 22 2.40 -1.28 -15.30
C GLU A 22 3.45 -0.69 -16.24
N ASP A 23 3.02 0.06 -17.25
CA ASP A 23 3.86 0.75 -18.24
C ASP A 23 4.31 2.15 -17.80
N SER A 24 3.92 2.61 -16.62
CA SER A 24 4.39 3.89 -16.07
C SER A 24 5.92 3.88 -15.89
N PRO A 25 6.62 4.94 -16.32
CA PRO A 25 8.08 4.99 -16.23
C PRO A 25 8.54 4.93 -14.77
N PRO A 26 9.67 4.26 -14.48
CA PRO A 26 10.23 4.22 -13.13
C PRO A 26 10.58 5.63 -12.63
N ALA A 27 10.13 5.96 -11.43
CA ALA A 27 10.39 7.21 -10.74
C ALA A 27 10.44 6.98 -9.22
N PRO A 28 11.28 6.06 -8.72
CA PRO A 28 11.35 5.73 -7.30
C PRO A 28 11.71 6.96 -6.48
N TRP A 29 11.08 7.10 -5.31
CA TRP A 29 11.16 8.32 -4.50
C TRP A 29 11.92 8.13 -3.17
N GLY A 30 12.42 6.93 -2.88
CA GLY A 30 13.15 6.62 -1.66
C GLY A 30 13.94 5.32 -1.79
N ALA A 31 14.85 5.07 -0.85
CA ALA A 31 15.77 3.94 -0.90
C ALA A 31 15.07 2.58 -1.00
N TYR A 32 13.88 2.43 -0.40
CA TYR A 32 13.09 1.20 -0.51
C TYR A 32 12.58 0.99 -1.95
N GLU A 33 12.00 2.03 -2.55
CA GLU A 33 11.46 1.99 -3.91
C GLU A 33 12.59 1.85 -4.94
N GLU A 34 13.74 2.50 -4.71
CA GLU A 34 14.97 2.35 -5.50
C GLU A 34 15.46 0.91 -5.48
N SER A 35 15.56 0.29 -4.29
CA SER A 35 15.96 -1.11 -4.16
C SER A 35 15.01 -2.08 -4.86
N LYS A 36 13.70 -1.79 -4.86
CA LYS A 36 12.70 -2.60 -5.57
C LYS A 36 12.79 -2.41 -7.08
N ALA A 37 13.00 -1.17 -7.56
CA ALA A 37 13.20 -0.88 -8.98
C ALA A 37 14.45 -1.56 -9.52
N GLU A 38 15.55 -1.53 -8.76
CA GLU A 38 16.79 -2.24 -9.10
C GLU A 38 16.57 -3.76 -9.15
N ALA A 39 15.86 -4.33 -8.16
CA ALA A 39 15.52 -5.75 -8.16
C ALA A 39 14.68 -6.16 -9.38
N GLU A 40 13.66 -5.37 -9.76
CA GLU A 40 12.88 -5.61 -10.98
C GLU A 40 13.79 -5.61 -12.23
N SER A 41 14.65 -4.60 -12.35
CA SER A 41 15.58 -4.46 -13.49
C SER A 41 16.55 -5.66 -13.59
N ILE A 42 17.14 -6.07 -12.46
CA ILE A 42 18.02 -7.24 -12.41
C ILE A 42 17.27 -8.50 -12.84
N LEU A 43 16.09 -8.75 -12.26
CA LEU A 43 15.32 -9.96 -12.58
C LEU A 43 14.91 -10.01 -14.05
N GLN A 44 14.49 -8.88 -14.63
CA GLN A 44 14.15 -8.75 -16.05
C GLN A 44 15.37 -8.95 -16.99
N SER A 45 16.59 -8.66 -16.50
CA SER A 45 17.82 -8.85 -17.29
C SER A 45 18.36 -10.28 -17.25
N VAL A 46 18.10 -11.04 -16.15
CA VAL A 46 18.70 -12.38 -15.94
C VAL A 46 17.73 -13.54 -16.15
N LEU A 47 16.43 -13.28 -16.10
CA LEU A 47 15.40 -14.32 -16.26
C LEU A 47 14.70 -14.20 -17.61
N PRO A 48 14.41 -15.33 -18.28
CA PRO A 48 13.51 -15.34 -19.42
C PRO A 48 12.14 -14.74 -19.06
N PRO A 49 11.55 -13.87 -19.91
CA PRO A 49 10.26 -13.21 -19.61
C PRO A 49 9.14 -14.18 -19.25
N GLU A 50 9.14 -15.38 -19.84
CA GLU A 50 8.14 -16.43 -19.61
C GLU A 50 8.28 -17.13 -18.24
N LEU A 51 9.34 -16.85 -17.50
CA LEU A 51 9.59 -17.40 -16.16
C LEU A 51 9.42 -16.34 -15.05
N LEU A 52 9.16 -15.08 -15.37
CA LEU A 52 9.11 -14.00 -14.40
C LEU A 52 7.72 -13.39 -14.31
N THR A 53 7.13 -13.43 -13.11
CA THR A 53 5.95 -12.63 -12.75
C THR A 53 6.33 -11.63 -11.66
N ILE A 54 6.03 -10.35 -11.87
CA ILE A 54 6.24 -9.28 -10.90
C ILE A 54 4.88 -8.77 -10.45
N LEU A 55 4.62 -8.80 -9.15
CA LEU A 55 3.41 -8.24 -8.55
C LEU A 55 3.76 -6.96 -7.79
N ARG A 56 3.07 -5.86 -8.06
CA ARG A 56 3.17 -4.58 -7.35
C ARG A 56 1.91 -4.33 -6.51
N PRO A 57 1.79 -4.92 -5.31
CA PRO A 57 0.63 -4.69 -4.45
C PRO A 57 0.70 -3.29 -3.82
N ASP A 58 -0.43 -2.56 -3.86
CA ASP A 58 -0.57 -1.23 -3.25
C ASP A 58 -1.03 -1.36 -1.79
N PHE A 59 -0.52 -0.52 -0.92
CA PHE A 59 -0.87 -0.34 0.50
C PHE A 59 -1.41 -1.61 1.19
N VAL A 60 -0.59 -2.66 1.22
CA VAL A 60 -1.00 -3.96 1.79
C VAL A 60 -1.26 -3.85 3.29
N TYR A 61 -2.39 -4.38 3.76
CA TYR A 61 -2.76 -4.46 5.17
C TYR A 61 -3.46 -5.80 5.45
N GLY A 62 -3.48 -6.24 6.70
CA GLY A 62 -4.15 -7.50 7.06
C GLY A 62 -3.58 -8.14 8.31
N PRO A 63 -4.11 -9.30 8.74
CA PRO A 63 -3.51 -10.13 9.77
C PRO A 63 -2.04 -10.42 9.47
N GLY A 64 -1.18 -10.33 10.49
CA GLY A 64 0.27 -10.48 10.36
C GLY A 64 1.04 -9.17 10.12
N ASP A 65 0.40 -8.09 9.65
CA ASP A 65 1.07 -6.82 9.42
C ASP A 65 1.32 -6.04 10.71
N ARG A 66 2.58 -5.96 11.13
CA ARG A 66 3.00 -5.13 12.27
C ARG A 66 3.45 -3.72 11.87
N HIS A 67 3.69 -3.48 10.57
CA HIS A 67 4.18 -2.18 10.10
C HIS A 67 3.12 -1.09 10.20
N LYS A 68 1.86 -1.44 9.94
CA LYS A 68 0.73 -0.50 10.01
C LYS A 68 0.08 -0.41 11.40
N LEU A 69 0.52 -1.22 12.36
CA LEU A 69 0.00 -1.19 13.74
C LEU A 69 0.05 0.23 14.35
N SER A 70 1.06 1.03 14.00
CA SER A 70 1.16 2.41 14.48
C SER A 70 0.02 3.31 13.99
N LEU A 71 -0.55 3.04 12.80
CA LEU A 71 -1.73 3.73 12.27
C LEU A 71 -2.96 3.41 13.14
N PHE A 72 -3.22 2.13 13.38
CA PHE A 72 -4.34 1.66 14.20
C PHE A 72 -4.23 2.20 15.62
N ARG A 73 -3.08 2.07 16.26
CA ARG A 73 -2.84 2.64 17.61
C ARG A 73 -3.06 4.14 17.69
N GLN A 74 -2.73 4.89 16.62
CA GLN A 74 -2.97 6.32 16.59
C GLN A 74 -4.46 6.62 16.46
N VAL A 75 -5.19 5.90 15.61
CA VAL A 75 -6.64 6.03 15.47
C VAL A 75 -7.37 5.70 16.79
N ARG A 76 -6.94 4.64 17.47
CA ARG A 76 -7.49 4.23 18.77
C ARG A 76 -7.37 5.30 19.86
N ARG A 77 -6.41 6.22 19.75
CA ARG A 77 -6.30 7.39 20.64
C ARG A 77 -7.39 8.44 20.43
N GLY A 78 -8.26 8.24 19.44
CA GLY A 78 -9.39 9.11 19.15
C GLY A 78 -9.06 10.34 18.31
N TRP A 79 -7.84 10.50 17.82
CA TRP A 79 -7.47 11.62 16.95
C TRP A 79 -6.40 11.23 15.92
N PHE A 80 -6.43 11.89 14.75
CA PHE A 80 -5.46 11.64 13.68
C PHE A 80 -5.11 12.93 12.93
N PRO A 81 -3.79 13.26 12.79
CA PRO A 81 -3.35 14.40 12.00
C PRO A 81 -3.38 14.05 10.52
N LEU A 82 -4.12 14.82 9.71
CA LEU A 82 -4.21 14.68 8.27
C LEU A 82 -3.28 15.69 7.59
N VAL A 83 -2.59 15.28 6.54
CA VAL A 83 -1.85 16.21 5.66
C VAL A 83 -2.87 17.01 4.84
N GLY A 84 -2.93 18.32 5.04
CA GLY A 84 -4.01 19.15 4.51
C GLY A 84 -5.37 18.65 5.01
N LEU A 85 -6.30 18.38 4.11
CA LEU A 85 -7.61 17.80 4.43
C LEU A 85 -7.65 16.27 4.32
N GLY A 86 -6.48 15.61 4.09
CA GLY A 86 -6.40 14.15 3.93
C GLY A 86 -6.98 13.62 2.62
N GLY A 87 -6.99 14.46 1.57
CA GLY A 87 -7.54 14.10 0.25
C GLY A 87 -6.65 13.22 -0.61
N ALA A 88 -5.39 13.01 -0.23
CA ALA A 88 -4.50 12.10 -0.96
C ALA A 88 -5.10 10.69 -1.04
N LYS A 89 -5.05 10.10 -2.24
CA LYS A 89 -5.71 8.82 -2.54
C LYS A 89 -4.71 7.67 -2.56
N LEU A 90 -5.17 6.50 -2.11
CA LEU A 90 -4.46 5.22 -2.12
C LEU A 90 -5.45 4.08 -2.39
N ARG A 91 -4.95 2.91 -2.72
CA ARG A 91 -5.76 1.72 -2.96
C ARG A 91 -5.40 0.63 -1.94
N PRO A 92 -6.05 0.59 -0.75
CA PRO A 92 -5.73 -0.40 0.28
C PRO A 92 -6.00 -1.81 -0.23
N THR A 93 -5.03 -2.70 -0.06
CA THR A 93 -5.08 -4.08 -0.54
C THR A 93 -5.01 -5.04 0.64
N PHE A 94 -6.00 -5.89 0.81
CA PHE A 94 -5.99 -6.89 1.86
C PHE A 94 -4.93 -7.97 1.57
N ALA A 95 -4.17 -8.37 2.58
CA ALA A 95 -3.08 -9.36 2.43
C ALA A 95 -3.56 -10.70 1.85
N GLY A 96 -4.80 -11.11 2.15
CA GLY A 96 -5.42 -12.29 1.56
C GLY A 96 -5.56 -12.18 0.04
N ASP A 97 -5.92 -11.00 -0.49
CA ASP A 97 -6.02 -10.79 -1.94
C ASP A 97 -4.65 -10.78 -2.61
N VAL A 98 -3.60 -10.29 -1.91
CA VAL A 98 -2.22 -10.43 -2.40
C VAL A 98 -1.81 -11.90 -2.47
N SER A 99 -2.15 -12.70 -1.44
CA SER A 99 -1.90 -14.15 -1.46
C SER A 99 -2.62 -14.85 -2.60
N ARG A 100 -3.87 -14.46 -2.89
CA ARG A 100 -4.62 -14.95 -4.05
C ARG A 100 -3.96 -14.57 -5.38
N ALA A 101 -3.42 -13.33 -5.49
CA ALA A 101 -2.68 -12.92 -6.67
C ALA A 101 -1.41 -13.76 -6.88
N VAL A 102 -0.68 -14.10 -5.80
CA VAL A 102 0.46 -15.02 -5.86
C VAL A 102 0.02 -16.41 -6.36
N LEU A 103 -1.07 -16.96 -5.82
CA LEU A 103 -1.60 -18.25 -6.28
C LEU A 103 -2.07 -18.20 -7.73
N ALA A 104 -2.71 -17.09 -8.15
CA ALA A 104 -3.14 -16.87 -9.53
C ALA A 104 -1.96 -16.68 -10.51
N SER A 105 -0.75 -16.43 -10.01
CA SER A 105 0.49 -16.30 -10.78
C SER A 105 1.30 -17.60 -10.88
N LEU A 106 0.85 -18.68 -10.25
CA LEU A 106 1.48 -20.00 -10.42
C LEU A 106 1.29 -20.51 -11.85
N PRO A 107 2.13 -21.45 -12.32
CA PRO A 107 2.00 -22.03 -13.65
C PRO A 107 0.58 -22.54 -13.96
N GLY A 108 -0.01 -22.02 -15.05
CA GLY A 108 -1.40 -22.31 -15.41
C GLY A 108 -2.45 -21.40 -14.75
N GLY A 109 -2.04 -20.47 -13.90
CA GLY A 109 -2.91 -19.45 -13.31
C GLY A 109 -3.24 -18.32 -14.28
N ILE A 110 -4.22 -17.48 -13.91
CA ILE A 110 -4.75 -16.38 -14.76
C ILE A 110 -3.81 -15.17 -14.85
N LEU A 111 -2.96 -14.96 -13.82
CA LEU A 111 -1.91 -13.94 -13.84
C LEU A 111 -0.60 -14.59 -14.30
N GLY A 112 -0.46 -14.75 -15.59
CA GLY A 112 0.74 -15.31 -16.21
C GLY A 112 1.99 -14.44 -16.03
N PRO A 113 3.11 -14.84 -16.65
CA PRO A 113 4.36 -14.08 -16.66
C PRO A 113 4.13 -12.63 -17.11
N GLY A 114 4.82 -11.70 -16.45
CA GLY A 114 4.70 -10.26 -16.71
C GLY A 114 4.60 -9.45 -15.42
N LEU A 115 4.31 -8.15 -15.59
CA LEU A 115 4.17 -7.21 -14.49
C LEU A 115 2.68 -6.89 -14.24
N TRP A 116 2.26 -6.93 -12.98
CA TRP A 116 0.88 -6.76 -12.57
C TRP A 116 0.77 -5.83 -11.37
N ASN A 117 -0.03 -4.79 -11.49
CA ASN A 117 -0.48 -4.00 -10.34
C ASN A 117 -1.60 -4.75 -9.62
N ILE A 118 -1.48 -4.87 -8.30
CA ILE A 118 -2.46 -5.53 -7.43
C ILE A 118 -2.99 -4.52 -6.44
N GLY A 119 -4.31 -4.38 -6.38
CA GLY A 119 -4.98 -3.40 -5.51
C GLY A 119 -6.30 -3.93 -4.97
N GLY A 120 -6.77 -3.35 -3.87
CA GLY A 120 -8.11 -3.61 -3.36
C GLY A 120 -9.20 -3.05 -4.29
N PRO A 121 -10.49 -3.35 -4.02
CA PRO A 121 -11.58 -2.91 -4.89
C PRO A 121 -11.77 -1.39 -4.87
N GLU A 122 -11.48 -0.72 -3.74
CA GLU A 122 -11.73 0.70 -3.57
C GLU A 122 -10.45 1.55 -3.65
N VAL A 123 -10.57 2.73 -4.28
CA VAL A 123 -9.62 3.84 -4.13
C VAL A 123 -10.23 4.81 -3.14
N VAL A 124 -9.53 5.06 -2.04
CA VAL A 124 -10.00 5.90 -0.94
C VAL A 124 -9.02 7.01 -0.62
N SER A 125 -9.50 8.10 -0.08
CA SER A 125 -8.66 9.13 0.52
C SER A 125 -8.09 8.67 1.86
N VAL A 126 -6.98 9.28 2.29
CA VAL A 126 -6.43 9.04 3.63
C VAL A 126 -7.45 9.34 4.73
N ALA A 127 -8.28 10.38 4.54
CA ALA A 127 -9.34 10.72 5.49
C ALA A 127 -10.41 9.61 5.59
N GLU A 128 -10.80 9.00 4.46
CA GLU A 128 -11.72 7.87 4.44
C GLU A 128 -11.09 6.62 5.06
N LEU A 129 -9.83 6.32 4.74
CA LEU A 129 -9.11 5.20 5.34
C LEU A 129 -9.09 5.28 6.87
N VAL A 130 -8.68 6.42 7.45
CA VAL A 130 -8.58 6.54 8.91
C VAL A 130 -9.94 6.49 9.60
N ARG A 131 -11.01 6.99 8.94
CA ARG A 131 -12.38 6.85 9.44
C ARG A 131 -12.85 5.40 9.39
N ALA A 132 -12.51 4.67 8.31
CA ALA A 132 -12.82 3.23 8.20
C ALA A 132 -12.09 2.41 9.27
N VAL A 133 -10.82 2.74 9.57
CA VAL A 133 -10.09 2.13 10.70
C VAL A 133 -10.79 2.42 12.02
N ALA A 134 -11.22 3.67 12.25
CA ALA A 134 -11.93 4.05 13.48
C ALA A 134 -13.26 3.30 13.63
N ALA A 135 -14.00 3.13 12.54
CA ALA A 135 -15.24 2.34 12.52
C ALA A 135 -14.97 0.86 12.86
N ALA A 136 -13.93 0.26 12.28
CA ALA A 136 -13.54 -1.12 12.56
C ALA A 136 -13.09 -1.32 14.02
N GLU A 137 -12.45 -0.31 14.63
CA GLU A 137 -12.06 -0.34 16.03
C GLU A 137 -13.20 -0.02 17.01
N GLY A 138 -14.31 0.56 16.52
CA GLY A 138 -15.43 1.01 17.34
C GLY A 138 -15.13 2.30 18.12
N VAL A 139 -14.24 3.17 17.63
CA VAL A 139 -13.83 4.40 18.30
C VAL A 139 -14.29 5.64 17.58
N ARG A 140 -14.55 6.73 18.32
CA ARG A 140 -14.76 8.06 17.73
C ARG A 140 -13.41 8.67 17.34
N LEU A 141 -13.34 9.25 16.14
CA LEU A 141 -12.13 9.85 15.61
C LEU A 141 -12.31 11.33 15.31
N ALA A 142 -11.49 12.18 15.92
CA ALA A 142 -11.30 13.56 15.53
C ALA A 142 -10.13 13.64 14.53
N THR A 143 -10.36 14.19 13.34
CA THR A 143 -9.30 14.45 12.37
C THR A 143 -8.82 15.90 12.45
N ILE A 144 -7.51 16.10 12.53
CA ILE A 144 -6.89 17.43 12.67
C ILE A 144 -6.17 17.73 11.35
N PRO A 145 -6.67 18.68 10.54
CA PRO A 145 -5.98 19.10 9.32
C PRO A 145 -4.68 19.82 9.67
N VAL A 146 -3.55 19.32 9.17
CA VAL A 146 -2.22 19.93 9.36
C VAL A 146 -1.74 20.48 8.01
N PRO A 147 -1.56 21.80 7.88
CA PRO A 147 -1.04 22.39 6.66
C PRO A 147 0.32 21.80 6.26
N ARG A 148 0.53 21.60 4.96
CA ARG A 148 1.79 21.02 4.44
C ARG A 148 3.04 21.79 4.88
N VAL A 149 2.93 23.10 5.05
CA VAL A 149 4.03 23.94 5.53
C VAL A 149 4.52 23.53 6.91
N ILE A 150 3.61 23.10 7.80
CA ILE A 150 3.95 22.62 9.16
C ILE A 150 4.79 21.36 9.10
N PHE A 151 4.51 20.44 8.16
CA PHE A 151 5.38 19.29 7.92
C PHE A 151 6.77 19.71 7.45
N GLY A 152 6.87 20.75 6.59
CA GLY A 152 8.15 21.31 6.15
C GLY A 152 8.99 21.85 7.33
N ILE A 153 8.35 22.62 8.21
CA ILE A 153 8.99 23.13 9.43
C ILE A 153 9.40 21.98 10.36
N ALA A 154 8.53 21.02 10.58
CA ALA A 154 8.85 19.85 11.42
C ALA A 154 10.04 19.06 10.85
N LEU A 155 10.14 18.91 9.52
CA LEU A 155 11.27 18.24 8.88
C LEU A 155 12.59 19.02 9.07
N ALA A 156 12.53 20.35 9.13
CA ALA A 156 13.71 21.20 9.41
C ALA A 156 14.21 21.05 10.85
N LEU A 157 13.34 20.67 11.79
CA LEU A 157 13.71 20.39 13.19
C LEU A 157 14.43 19.03 13.37
N GLY A 158 14.53 18.21 12.33
CA GLY A 158 15.27 16.96 12.35
C GLY A 158 14.82 16.00 13.47
N PRO A 159 15.75 15.52 14.33
CA PRO A 159 15.44 14.56 15.40
C PRO A 159 14.47 15.07 16.48
N LEU A 160 14.29 16.39 16.58
CA LEU A 160 13.36 17.04 17.52
C LEU A 160 11.92 17.06 16.99
N ALA A 161 11.72 16.71 15.71
CA ALA A 161 10.38 16.66 15.12
C ALA A 161 9.53 15.53 15.76
N PRO A 162 8.24 15.79 16.02
CA PRO A 162 7.33 14.73 16.40
C PRO A 162 7.33 13.60 15.36
N ARG A 163 7.46 12.34 15.80
CA ARG A 163 7.47 11.16 14.90
C ARG A 163 6.25 11.07 13.98
N GLN A 164 5.15 11.71 14.38
CA GLN A 164 3.91 11.83 13.60
C GLN A 164 4.06 12.71 12.36
N LEU A 165 5.06 13.61 12.30
CA LEU A 165 5.34 14.54 11.22
C LEU A 165 6.60 14.13 10.43
N SER A 166 6.76 12.84 10.15
CA SER A 166 7.92 12.31 9.41
C SER A 166 7.79 12.52 7.90
N ARG A 167 8.95 12.53 7.19
CA ARG A 167 9.00 12.58 5.72
C ARG A 167 8.17 11.47 5.07
N SER A 168 8.30 10.24 5.55
CA SER A 168 7.56 9.09 5.02
C SER A 168 6.05 9.28 5.13
N ARG A 169 5.56 9.87 6.23
CA ARG A 169 4.13 10.17 6.38
C ARG A 169 3.66 11.29 5.46
N LEU A 170 4.47 12.35 5.30
CA LEU A 170 4.15 13.43 4.36
C LEU A 170 4.07 12.90 2.92
N GLN A 171 4.98 12.03 2.54
CA GLN A 171 5.01 11.43 1.21
C GLN A 171 3.83 10.45 1.03
N LEU A 172 3.67 9.50 1.95
CA LEU A 172 2.65 8.46 1.85
C LEU A 172 1.21 8.99 1.99
N PHE A 173 0.98 10.01 2.83
CA PHE A 173 -0.35 10.55 3.11
C PHE A 173 -0.58 11.95 2.53
N GLY A 174 0.39 12.51 1.83
CA GLY A 174 0.31 13.85 1.26
C GLY A 174 0.18 13.91 -0.25
N LYS A 175 0.33 12.81 -0.97
CA LYS A 175 0.26 12.71 -2.43
C LYS A 175 -0.56 11.50 -2.84
N ASP A 176 -1.25 11.59 -3.98
CA ASP A 176 -1.91 10.45 -4.59
C ASP A 176 -0.86 9.40 -4.99
N HIS A 177 -1.15 8.13 -4.70
CA HIS A 177 -0.25 7.02 -5.04
C HIS A 177 -0.99 5.69 -5.26
N TRP A 178 -2.24 5.75 -5.71
CA TRP A 178 -3.02 4.56 -6.03
C TRP A 178 -2.66 3.98 -7.40
N VAL A 179 -2.81 2.66 -7.56
CA VAL A 179 -2.54 1.94 -8.81
C VAL A 179 -3.80 1.67 -9.62
N ASP A 180 -3.66 1.69 -10.94
CA ASP A 180 -4.64 1.13 -11.85
C ASP A 180 -4.48 -0.41 -11.87
N ILE A 181 -5.57 -1.14 -11.68
CA ILE A 181 -5.62 -2.62 -11.68
C ILE A 181 -6.39 -3.17 -12.88
N ALA A 182 -6.69 -2.34 -13.88
CA ALA A 182 -7.49 -2.75 -15.04
C ALA A 182 -6.88 -3.97 -15.71
N ARG A 183 -5.57 -4.00 -15.91
CA ARG A 183 -4.87 -5.13 -16.53
C ARG A 183 -5.11 -6.45 -15.79
N ALA A 184 -5.03 -6.47 -14.47
CA ALA A 184 -5.31 -7.67 -13.68
C ALA A 184 -6.79 -8.05 -13.74
N SER A 185 -7.69 -7.06 -13.71
CA SER A 185 -9.13 -7.26 -13.83
C SER A 185 -9.53 -7.81 -15.19
N ASP A 186 -8.95 -7.30 -16.27
CA ASP A 186 -9.19 -7.79 -17.65
C ASP A 186 -8.69 -9.24 -17.84
N ALA A 187 -7.64 -9.63 -17.09
CA ALA A 187 -7.17 -11.01 -17.05
C ALA A 187 -8.06 -11.93 -16.18
N GLY A 188 -9.08 -11.39 -15.51
CA GLY A 188 -10.01 -12.13 -14.65
C GLY A 188 -9.64 -12.17 -13.16
N PHE A 189 -8.60 -11.43 -12.75
CA PHE A 189 -8.28 -11.33 -11.33
C PHE A 189 -8.98 -10.13 -10.69
N HIS A 190 -9.88 -10.40 -9.76
CA HIS A 190 -10.60 -9.37 -9.00
C HIS A 190 -10.30 -9.52 -7.50
N PRO A 191 -9.99 -8.40 -6.80
CA PRO A 191 -9.90 -8.41 -5.34
C PRO A 191 -11.30 -8.72 -4.75
N GLU A 192 -11.36 -9.55 -3.72
CA GLU A 192 -12.64 -9.99 -3.13
C GLU A 192 -12.92 -9.31 -1.80
N THR A 193 -11.89 -8.79 -1.14
CA THR A 193 -12.02 -8.25 0.21
C THR A 193 -12.20 -6.73 0.16
N GLY A 194 -13.41 -6.25 0.46
CA GLY A 194 -13.69 -4.83 0.64
C GLY A 194 -12.97 -4.25 1.86
N LEU A 195 -12.76 -2.92 1.86
CA LEU A 195 -12.00 -2.23 2.90
C LEU A 195 -12.57 -2.47 4.31
N ALA A 196 -13.87 -2.39 4.48
CA ALA A 196 -14.52 -2.55 5.78
C ALA A 196 -14.32 -3.96 6.37
N ASP A 197 -14.49 -5.01 5.56
CA ASP A 197 -14.27 -6.40 5.97
C ASP A 197 -12.80 -6.65 6.31
N GLY A 198 -11.90 -6.26 5.42
CA GLY A 198 -10.46 -6.43 5.63
C GLY A 198 -9.96 -5.72 6.89
N LEU A 199 -10.45 -4.51 7.17
CA LEU A 199 -10.11 -3.78 8.41
C LEU A 199 -10.69 -4.45 9.66
N SER A 200 -11.92 -4.95 9.61
CA SER A 200 -12.53 -5.70 10.71
C SER A 200 -11.71 -6.93 11.08
N ARG A 201 -11.31 -7.72 10.09
CA ARG A 201 -10.44 -8.91 10.26
C ARG A 201 -9.06 -8.54 10.80
N THR A 202 -8.49 -7.42 10.33
CA THR A 202 -7.19 -6.92 10.79
C THR A 202 -7.24 -6.49 12.26
N VAL A 203 -8.28 -5.72 12.65
CA VAL A 203 -8.49 -5.28 14.04
C VAL A 203 -8.73 -6.48 14.96
N SER A 204 -9.53 -7.46 14.52
CA SER A 204 -9.77 -8.69 15.29
C SER A 204 -8.47 -9.44 15.55
N TRP A 205 -7.61 -9.56 14.55
CA TRP A 205 -6.29 -10.18 14.70
C TRP A 205 -5.38 -9.38 15.64
N TYR A 206 -5.30 -8.04 15.51
CA TYR A 206 -4.51 -7.24 16.46
C TYR A 206 -4.98 -7.40 17.90
N LYS A 207 -6.30 -7.51 18.13
CA LYS A 207 -6.87 -7.74 19.47
C LYS A 207 -6.51 -9.13 20.01
N SER A 208 -6.60 -10.18 19.18
CA SER A 208 -6.24 -11.55 19.59
C SER A 208 -4.77 -11.71 19.93
N GLU A 209 -3.88 -10.92 19.27
CA GLU A 209 -2.45 -10.87 19.56
C GLU A 209 -2.07 -9.93 20.73
N GLY A 210 -3.04 -9.27 21.37
CA GLY A 210 -2.79 -8.30 22.44
C GLY A 210 -2.03 -7.04 21.99
N LEU A 211 -2.15 -6.70 20.69
CA LEU A 211 -1.45 -5.56 20.09
C LEU A 211 -2.24 -4.25 20.14
N LEU A 212 -3.58 -4.36 20.32
CA LEU A 212 -4.53 -3.26 20.47
C LEU A 212 -5.35 -3.40 21.76
#